data_497b1a9225b67a5ed4027c2425c23de0
#
_entry.id   497b1a9225b67a5ed4027c2425c23de0
#
_cell.length_a   1.000
_cell.length_b   1.000
_cell.length_c   1.000
_cell.angle_alpha   90.00
_cell.angle_beta   90.00
_cell.angle_gamma   90.00
#
_symmetry.space_group_name_H-M   'P 1'
#
loop_
_entity.id
_entity.type
_entity.pdbx_description
1 polymer ?
#
loop_
_entity_poly.entity_id
_entity_poly.type
_entity_poly.pdbx_seq_one_letter_code
_entity_poly.pdbx_strand_id
1 'polypeptide(L)'
;VSRGLGDVYKRQVYDYNMKFADAWQHEADQVSLFIFDEEGNYLKEMNISAEEARRNNILLDLQPGTYQILAWTGLNSDDYLCLAPADRTNSRIKDYSVRMNAEAQNVDRDLVPLFYGMQTVTIPDAATSDIRFPLMKDTNTFRLIIQADANNTSSSVPSDEFEFSITDNNALLAYNNTAVTEELPLTYSPYYLGDGDIHDPEGNVVLTTTCAELNTNRLIYGTHPRLTIRHKTTGKVWLNVDLIEYIMLMPTEGSLDKMLDREHPQQEYLDREDEYVIVFFFTQSSNGNMINVRITINGWTVRINNIEM
;
A
#
# COMPACT_ATOMS: atom_id res chain seq x y z
N VAL A 1 45.78 21.54 -3.84
CA VAL A 1 44.54 22.21 -4.28
C VAL A 1 43.37 21.42 -3.72
N SER A 2 42.73 21.97 -2.69
CA SER A 2 41.47 21.45 -2.22
C SER A 2 40.49 21.57 -3.38
N ARG A 3 40.12 20.44 -4.02
CA ARG A 3 39.01 20.40 -4.94
C ARG A 3 37.77 20.62 -4.10
N GLY A 4 37.10 21.75 -4.31
CA GLY A 4 35.85 22.04 -3.61
C GLY A 4 34.85 20.90 -3.85
N LEU A 5 34.37 20.31 -2.78
CA LEU A 5 33.26 19.40 -2.80
C LEU A 5 32.06 20.18 -3.36
N GLY A 6 31.50 19.71 -4.48
CA GLY A 6 30.24 20.23 -4.96
C GLY A 6 29.14 19.79 -3.97
N ASP A 7 28.36 20.73 -3.47
CA ASP A 7 27.22 20.41 -2.62
C ASP A 7 26.17 19.69 -3.46
N VAL A 8 25.85 18.43 -3.10
CA VAL A 8 24.83 17.64 -3.76
C VAL A 8 23.59 17.62 -2.90
N TYR A 9 22.52 18.25 -3.36
CA TYR A 9 21.24 18.28 -2.69
C TYR A 9 20.30 17.25 -3.28
N LYS A 10 19.65 16.48 -2.40
CA LYS A 10 18.61 15.53 -2.75
C LYS A 10 17.25 16.13 -2.42
N ARG A 11 16.34 16.06 -3.37
CA ARG A 11 14.94 16.41 -3.21
C ARG A 11 14.06 15.19 -3.40
N GLN A 12 13.34 14.79 -2.35
CA GLN A 12 12.35 13.71 -2.40
C GLN A 12 11.05 14.20 -3.04
N VAL A 13 10.41 13.32 -3.78
CA VAL A 13 9.16 13.61 -4.48
C VAL A 13 8.25 12.39 -4.36
N TYR A 14 7.00 12.62 -3.98
CA TYR A 14 5.94 11.60 -4.04
C TYR A 14 4.87 12.07 -5.03
N ASP A 15 5.15 11.94 -6.32
CA ASP A 15 4.19 12.13 -7.42
C ASP A 15 3.80 10.81 -8.11
N TYR A 16 4.30 9.70 -7.59
CA TYR A 16 3.91 8.35 -7.99
C TYR A 16 2.60 7.96 -7.30
N ASN A 17 1.54 8.74 -7.57
CA ASN A 17 0.18 8.56 -7.06
C ASN A 17 -0.83 8.86 -8.19
N MET A 18 -2.10 8.52 -7.99
CA MET A 18 -3.15 8.70 -9.00
C MET A 18 -3.42 10.16 -9.39
N LYS A 19 -2.99 11.11 -8.59
CA LYS A 19 -3.10 12.56 -8.89
C LYS A 19 -1.97 13.06 -9.77
N PHE A 20 -0.89 12.29 -9.94
CA PHE A 20 0.34 12.66 -10.64
C PHE A 20 0.93 14.00 -10.12
N ALA A 21 0.78 14.24 -8.83
CA ALA A 21 1.19 15.47 -8.16
C ALA A 21 2.01 15.16 -6.90
N ASP A 22 3.05 15.98 -6.66
CA ASP A 22 3.92 15.80 -5.50
C ASP A 22 3.17 16.07 -4.19
N ALA A 23 2.97 15.00 -3.41
CA ALA A 23 2.34 15.03 -2.10
C ALA A 23 3.35 14.87 -0.95
N TRP A 24 4.66 14.81 -1.23
CA TRP A 24 5.69 14.48 -0.25
C TRP A 24 5.61 15.33 1.03
N GLN A 25 5.40 16.64 0.92
CA GLN A 25 5.35 17.50 2.10
C GLN A 25 4.25 17.13 3.11
N HIS A 26 3.17 16.49 2.66
CA HIS A 26 2.05 16.04 3.49
C HIS A 26 2.28 14.66 4.08
N GLU A 27 3.05 13.81 3.39
CA GLU A 27 3.32 12.42 3.75
C GLU A 27 4.70 12.22 4.39
N ALA A 28 5.56 13.27 4.40
CA ALA A 28 6.95 13.18 4.82
C ALA A 28 7.11 12.72 6.27
N ASP A 29 7.80 11.60 6.43
CA ASP A 29 8.24 11.04 7.69
C ASP A 29 9.77 10.86 7.67
N GLN A 30 10.34 10.23 8.71
CA GLN A 30 11.75 9.87 8.77
C GLN A 30 12.11 8.96 7.58
N VAL A 31 13.24 9.27 6.92
CA VAL A 31 13.73 8.51 5.77
C VAL A 31 15.07 7.89 6.11
N SER A 32 15.19 6.60 5.91
CA SER A 32 16.46 5.88 5.96
C SER A 32 17.02 5.76 4.54
N LEU A 33 18.21 6.31 4.31
CA LEU A 33 18.95 6.24 3.05
C LEU A 33 20.11 5.30 3.19
N PHE A 34 20.21 4.34 2.28
CA PHE A 34 21.35 3.44 2.16
C PHE A 34 22.06 3.75 0.84
N ILE A 35 23.35 4.09 0.92
CA ILE A 35 24.14 4.53 -0.22
C ILE A 35 25.19 3.47 -0.54
N PHE A 36 25.24 3.10 -1.81
CA PHE A 36 26.11 2.09 -2.36
C PHE A 36 26.93 2.67 -3.51
N ASP A 37 28.08 2.09 -3.80
CA ASP A 37 28.86 2.44 -5.00
C ASP A 37 28.17 1.94 -6.29
N GLU A 38 28.81 2.16 -7.44
CA GLU A 38 28.31 1.76 -8.75
C GLU A 38 28.12 0.23 -8.84
N GLU A 39 28.99 -0.54 -8.20
CA GLU A 39 28.92 -2.01 -8.14
C GLU A 39 27.92 -2.55 -7.11
N GLY A 40 27.28 -1.65 -6.35
CA GLY A 40 26.30 -1.97 -5.33
C GLY A 40 26.90 -2.38 -3.99
N ASN A 41 28.18 -2.07 -3.70
CA ASN A 41 28.78 -2.28 -2.39
C ASN A 41 28.38 -1.16 -1.44
N TYR A 42 28.12 -1.50 -0.18
CA TYR A 42 27.67 -0.54 0.84
C TYR A 42 28.75 0.52 1.14
N LEU A 43 28.34 1.76 1.23
CA LEU A 43 29.20 2.88 1.60
C LEU A 43 28.79 3.50 2.93
N LYS A 44 27.54 3.94 3.04
CA LYS A 44 27.02 4.58 4.26
C LYS A 44 25.51 4.56 4.34
N GLU A 45 25.02 4.79 5.55
CA GLU A 45 23.60 5.02 5.86
C GLU A 45 23.42 6.46 6.38
N MET A 46 22.27 7.06 6.05
CA MET A 46 21.84 8.34 6.56
C MET A 46 20.40 8.24 7.03
N ASN A 47 20.14 8.65 8.26
CA ASN A 47 18.78 8.74 8.79
C ASN A 47 18.37 10.21 8.79
N ILE A 48 17.36 10.54 8.01
CA ILE A 48 16.83 11.88 7.79
C ILE A 48 15.59 12.03 8.66
N SER A 49 15.59 12.97 9.58
CA SER A 49 14.43 13.24 10.41
C SER A 49 13.22 13.72 9.59
N ALA A 50 12.01 13.55 10.11
CA ALA A 50 10.80 14.02 9.46
C ALA A 50 10.83 15.54 9.17
N GLU A 51 11.45 16.34 10.05
CA GLU A 51 11.59 17.78 9.85
C GLU A 51 12.52 18.11 8.65
N GLU A 52 13.67 17.44 8.57
CA GLU A 52 14.60 17.59 7.43
C GLU A 52 13.98 17.08 6.13
N ALA A 53 13.26 15.96 6.19
CA ALA A 53 12.54 15.40 5.05
C ALA A 53 11.49 16.36 4.50
N ARG A 54 10.74 17.06 5.38
CA ARG A 54 9.78 18.10 4.96
C ARG A 54 10.45 19.34 4.36
N ARG A 55 11.60 19.74 4.87
CA ARG A 55 12.39 20.84 4.26
C ARG A 55 12.86 20.48 2.87
N ASN A 56 12.99 19.21 2.59
CA ASN A 56 13.26 18.61 1.29
C ASN A 56 14.52 19.13 0.61
N ASN A 57 15.57 19.37 1.39
CA ASN A 57 16.87 19.84 0.94
C ASN A 57 17.97 19.09 1.69
N ILE A 58 18.22 17.85 1.29
CA ILE A 58 19.12 16.92 1.99
C ILE A 58 20.46 16.91 1.30
N LEU A 59 21.49 17.34 2.02
CA LEU A 59 22.89 17.27 1.55
C LEU A 59 23.39 15.83 1.65
N LEU A 60 23.86 15.27 0.54
CA LEU A 60 24.35 13.89 0.51
C LEU A 60 25.84 13.75 0.86
N ASP A 61 26.63 14.79 0.81
CA ASP A 61 28.09 14.77 1.07
C ASP A 61 28.76 13.54 0.42
N LEU A 62 28.75 13.51 -0.91
CA LEU A 62 29.33 12.47 -1.74
C LEU A 62 30.38 13.04 -2.66
N GLN A 63 31.45 12.28 -2.91
CA GLN A 63 32.47 12.62 -3.92
C GLN A 63 31.88 12.46 -5.34
N PRO A 64 32.48 13.05 -6.36
CA PRO A 64 32.15 12.77 -7.75
C PRO A 64 32.21 11.26 -8.04
N GLY A 65 31.17 10.72 -8.68
CA GLY A 65 31.03 9.27 -8.95
C GLY A 65 29.59 8.85 -9.20
N THR A 66 29.40 7.57 -9.46
CA THR A 66 28.09 6.96 -9.63
C THR A 66 27.73 6.15 -8.39
N TYR A 67 26.48 6.30 -7.93
CA TYR A 67 25.98 5.70 -6.70
C TYR A 67 24.61 5.09 -6.91
N GLN A 68 24.33 4.00 -6.21
CA GLN A 68 22.98 3.47 -6.05
C GLN A 68 22.46 3.91 -4.68
N ILE A 69 21.30 4.56 -4.65
CA ILE A 69 20.68 5.04 -3.43
C ILE A 69 19.35 4.30 -3.24
N LEU A 70 19.20 3.64 -2.09
CA LEU A 70 18.00 2.97 -1.64
C LEU A 70 17.41 3.76 -0.48
N ALA A 71 16.12 4.02 -0.50
CA ALA A 71 15.41 4.76 0.53
C ALA A 71 14.17 4.02 0.99
N TRP A 72 13.95 4.02 2.31
CA TRP A 72 12.69 3.64 2.93
C TRP A 72 12.27 4.64 3.98
N THR A 73 10.95 4.81 4.14
CA THR A 73 10.36 5.48 5.31
C THR A 73 9.74 4.45 6.25
N GLY A 74 9.24 4.87 7.39
CA GLY A 74 8.51 4.00 8.32
C GLY A 74 9.38 3.01 9.10
N LEU A 75 10.69 2.93 8.83
CA LEU A 75 11.61 2.02 9.53
C LEU A 75 11.89 2.40 10.99
N ASN A 76 11.44 3.57 11.41
CA ASN A 76 11.49 4.05 12.81
C ASN A 76 10.27 3.61 13.63
N SER A 77 9.31 2.94 13.00
CA SER A 77 8.14 2.35 13.66
C SER A 77 8.41 0.89 14.02
N ASP A 78 7.50 0.32 14.83
CA ASP A 78 7.49 -1.12 15.11
C ASP A 78 6.83 -1.94 13.98
N ASP A 79 6.37 -1.28 12.91
CA ASP A 79 5.63 -1.94 11.83
C ASP A 79 6.54 -2.68 10.85
N TYR A 80 7.79 -2.22 10.72
CA TYR A 80 8.71 -2.74 9.71
C TYR A 80 10.09 -3.01 10.28
N LEU A 81 10.72 -4.07 9.77
CA LEU A 81 12.09 -4.46 10.07
C LEU A 81 12.95 -4.36 8.81
N CYS A 82 13.96 -3.50 8.84
CA CYS A 82 14.99 -3.50 7.81
C CYS A 82 15.91 -4.70 8.06
N LEU A 83 15.93 -5.65 7.14
CA LEU A 83 16.84 -6.78 7.15
C LEU A 83 18.08 -6.42 6.34
N ALA A 84 19.22 -6.41 7.00
CA ALA A 84 20.53 -6.15 6.41
C ALA A 84 21.58 -7.00 7.13
N PRO A 85 22.73 -7.31 6.50
CA PRO A 85 23.84 -7.99 7.17
C PRO A 85 24.30 -7.23 8.42
N ALA A 86 24.65 -7.97 9.48
CA ALA A 86 25.16 -7.39 10.72
C ALA A 86 26.47 -6.61 10.48
N ASP A 87 27.35 -7.14 9.63
CA ASP A 87 28.52 -6.41 9.09
C ASP A 87 28.14 -5.78 7.74
N ARG A 88 27.74 -4.52 7.78
CA ARG A 88 27.35 -3.76 6.57
C ARG A 88 28.53 -3.43 5.67
N THR A 89 29.76 -3.41 6.19
CA THR A 89 30.95 -3.01 5.44
C THR A 89 31.19 -3.87 4.19
N ASN A 90 30.79 -5.15 4.25
CA ASN A 90 30.91 -6.09 3.14
C ASN A 90 29.57 -6.44 2.49
N SER A 91 28.52 -5.68 2.80
CA SER A 91 27.19 -5.93 2.25
C SER A 91 26.99 -5.30 0.89
N ARG A 92 26.01 -5.82 0.17
CA ARG A 92 25.57 -5.30 -1.13
C ARG A 92 24.13 -4.87 -1.08
N ILE A 93 23.72 -3.99 -1.97
CA ILE A 93 22.34 -3.49 -2.07
C ILE A 93 21.31 -4.63 -2.09
N LYS A 94 21.60 -5.74 -2.77
CA LYS A 94 20.72 -6.92 -2.85
C LYS A 94 20.52 -7.67 -1.53
N ASP A 95 21.36 -7.41 -0.53
CA ASP A 95 21.26 -8.02 0.79
C ASP A 95 20.28 -7.28 1.72
N TYR A 96 19.69 -6.18 1.22
CA TYR A 96 18.75 -5.35 1.95
C TYR A 96 17.30 -5.69 1.57
N SER A 97 16.45 -5.73 2.56
CA SER A 97 15.01 -5.94 2.39
C SER A 97 14.24 -5.35 3.56
N VAL A 98 12.93 -5.16 3.39
CA VAL A 98 12.03 -4.72 4.46
C VAL A 98 10.99 -5.80 4.70
N ARG A 99 10.86 -6.22 5.96
CA ARG A 99 9.86 -7.18 6.40
C ARG A 99 8.79 -6.48 7.21
N MET A 100 7.53 -6.81 6.95
CA MET A 100 6.40 -6.48 7.82
C MET A 100 6.59 -7.18 9.17
N ASN A 101 6.55 -6.43 10.26
CA ASN A 101 6.57 -6.99 11.60
C ASN A 101 5.14 -7.42 11.97
N ALA A 102 4.90 -8.72 12.00
CA ALA A 102 3.59 -9.30 12.23
C ALA A 102 3.65 -10.36 13.32
N GLU A 103 2.86 -10.19 14.37
CA GLU A 103 2.72 -11.21 15.41
C GLU A 103 1.80 -12.33 14.91
N ALA A 104 2.26 -13.58 15.02
CA ALA A 104 1.55 -14.75 14.55
C ALA A 104 1.04 -14.61 13.08
N GLN A 105 1.79 -13.89 12.22
CA GLN A 105 1.45 -13.62 10.81
C GLN A 105 0.14 -12.82 10.64
N ASN A 106 -0.28 -12.09 11.66
CA ASN A 106 -1.45 -11.22 11.62
C ASN A 106 -1.03 -9.75 11.75
N VAL A 107 -1.67 -8.88 10.97
CA VAL A 107 -1.54 -7.42 11.00
C VAL A 107 -2.94 -6.86 11.21
N ASP A 108 -3.19 -6.31 12.39
CA ASP A 108 -4.50 -5.81 12.84
C ASP A 108 -4.41 -4.39 13.43
N ARG A 109 -3.47 -3.61 12.96
CA ARG A 109 -3.20 -2.25 13.39
C ARG A 109 -3.14 -1.28 12.22
N ASP A 110 -3.34 -0.01 12.50
CA ASP A 110 -3.10 1.07 11.54
C ASP A 110 -1.59 1.22 11.31
N LEU A 111 -1.16 1.01 10.07
CA LEU A 111 0.26 0.98 9.71
C LEU A 111 0.80 2.38 9.44
N VAL A 112 2.00 2.65 9.90
CA VAL A 112 2.76 3.81 9.42
C VAL A 112 3.02 3.62 7.92
N PRO A 113 2.84 4.67 7.08
CA PRO A 113 3.10 4.56 5.65
C PRO A 113 4.55 4.17 5.35
N LEU A 114 4.73 3.07 4.60
CA LEU A 114 6.01 2.66 4.04
C LEU A 114 6.17 3.29 2.66
N PHE A 115 7.20 4.10 2.47
CA PHE A 115 7.60 4.55 1.14
C PHE A 115 8.92 3.91 0.76
N TYR A 116 9.03 3.60 -0.51
CA TYR A 116 10.20 3.02 -1.15
C TYR A 116 10.72 3.92 -2.26
N GLY A 117 12.03 3.99 -2.42
CA GLY A 117 12.68 4.59 -3.58
C GLY A 117 14.04 3.99 -3.83
N MET A 118 14.38 3.80 -5.10
CA MET A 118 15.70 3.37 -5.53
C MET A 118 16.09 4.13 -6.80
N GLN A 119 17.30 4.66 -6.82
CA GLN A 119 17.80 5.39 -7.97
C GLN A 119 19.33 5.26 -8.09
N THR A 120 19.81 5.11 -9.31
CA THR A 120 21.23 5.32 -9.63
C THR A 120 21.45 6.79 -9.96
N VAL A 121 22.40 7.42 -9.29
CA VAL A 121 22.73 8.84 -9.44
C VAL A 121 24.20 9.02 -9.79
N THR A 122 24.50 9.94 -10.70
CA THR A 122 25.86 10.31 -11.04
C THR A 122 26.15 11.73 -10.57
N ILE A 123 27.16 11.88 -9.73
CA ILE A 123 27.60 13.17 -9.19
C ILE A 123 28.79 13.67 -10.04
N PRO A 124 28.64 14.80 -10.71
CA PRO A 124 29.71 15.34 -11.58
C PRO A 124 30.86 15.95 -10.78
N ASP A 125 32.02 16.11 -11.44
CA ASP A 125 33.24 16.71 -10.85
C ASP A 125 33.11 18.19 -10.45
N ALA A 126 32.11 18.89 -10.95
CA ALA A 126 31.92 20.32 -10.71
C ALA A 126 30.44 20.66 -10.47
N ALA A 127 30.25 21.60 -9.53
CA ALA A 127 29.00 22.26 -9.21
C ALA A 127 28.00 21.50 -8.33
N THR A 128 27.09 22.27 -7.71
CA THR A 128 25.92 21.85 -6.98
C THR A 128 25.01 21.06 -7.90
N SER A 129 24.66 19.84 -7.52
CA SER A 129 23.68 19.02 -8.22
C SER A 129 22.42 18.89 -7.39
N ASP A 130 21.28 19.10 -8.02
CA ASP A 130 19.95 18.89 -7.43
C ASP A 130 19.38 17.55 -7.96
N ILE A 131 19.23 16.57 -7.07
CA ILE A 131 18.77 15.23 -7.42
C ILE A 131 17.30 15.10 -7.00
N ARG A 132 16.44 14.93 -7.99
CA ARG A 132 15.05 14.53 -7.76
C ARG A 132 15.01 13.03 -7.45
N PHE A 133 14.47 12.65 -6.29
CA PHE A 133 14.40 11.27 -5.83
C PHE A 133 12.93 10.85 -5.67
N PRO A 134 12.39 10.10 -6.62
CA PRO A 134 11.00 9.65 -6.57
C PRO A 134 10.82 8.58 -5.49
N LEU A 135 9.71 8.69 -4.77
CA LEU A 135 9.25 7.71 -3.80
C LEU A 135 7.90 7.14 -4.25
N MET A 136 7.63 5.91 -3.89
CA MET A 136 6.40 5.18 -4.10
C MET A 136 5.88 4.71 -2.74
N LYS A 137 4.59 4.76 -2.51
CA LYS A 137 3.96 4.30 -1.27
C LYS A 137 3.60 2.82 -1.42
N ASP A 138 4.10 2.00 -0.50
CA ASP A 138 3.87 0.55 -0.48
C ASP A 138 2.69 0.15 0.43
N THR A 139 2.30 1.03 1.36
CA THR A 139 1.17 0.77 2.26
C THR A 139 -0.14 1.14 1.59
N ASN A 140 -1.08 0.19 1.52
CA ASN A 140 -2.44 0.43 1.03
C ASN A 140 -3.43 0.49 2.19
N THR A 141 -4.46 1.31 2.04
CA THR A 141 -5.57 1.43 2.99
C THR A 141 -6.86 0.97 2.34
N PHE A 142 -7.57 0.06 3.01
CA PHE A 142 -8.86 -0.46 2.57
C PHE A 142 -9.95 -0.05 3.55
N ARG A 143 -11.00 0.54 3.02
CA ARG A 143 -12.29 0.69 3.71
C ARG A 143 -13.29 -0.24 3.04
N LEU A 144 -13.67 -1.29 3.75
CA LEU A 144 -14.60 -2.32 3.29
C LEU A 144 -15.96 -2.11 3.96
N ILE A 145 -17.00 -1.98 3.16
CA ILE A 145 -18.35 -1.74 3.65
C ILE A 145 -19.23 -2.88 3.16
N ILE A 146 -19.99 -3.51 4.05
CA ILE A 146 -21.09 -4.38 3.67
C ILE A 146 -22.42 -3.72 3.99
N GLN A 147 -23.33 -3.82 3.04
CA GLN A 147 -24.64 -3.18 3.08
C GLN A 147 -25.70 -4.10 2.45
N ALA A 148 -26.91 -4.08 2.99
CA ALA A 148 -28.04 -4.70 2.30
C ALA A 148 -28.38 -3.93 1.01
N ASP A 149 -28.77 -4.64 -0.04
CA ASP A 149 -29.24 -4.02 -1.28
C ASP A 149 -30.59 -3.32 -1.06
N ALA A 150 -30.82 -2.22 -1.78
CA ALA A 150 -31.99 -1.36 -1.62
C ALA A 150 -33.35 -2.09 -1.78
N ASN A 151 -33.34 -3.23 -2.48
CA ASN A 151 -34.54 -4.07 -2.65
C ASN A 151 -34.80 -4.98 -1.45
N ASN A 152 -33.88 -5.05 -0.47
CA ASN A 152 -33.97 -5.85 0.74
C ASN A 152 -33.66 -5.01 1.99
N THR A 153 -34.48 -4.01 2.26
CA THR A 153 -34.28 -2.98 3.29
C THR A 153 -34.45 -3.48 4.72
N SER A 154 -34.72 -4.76 4.95
CA SER A 154 -34.98 -5.31 6.28
C SER A 154 -33.81 -6.06 6.91
N SER A 155 -32.66 -6.11 6.25
CA SER A 155 -31.49 -6.87 6.72
C SER A 155 -30.37 -5.94 7.14
N SER A 156 -30.34 -5.57 8.42
CA SER A 156 -29.12 -4.98 9.03
C SER A 156 -27.97 -5.98 8.97
N VAL A 157 -26.77 -5.44 8.82
CA VAL A 157 -25.50 -6.19 8.83
C VAL A 157 -24.57 -5.58 9.87
N PRO A 158 -24.79 -5.86 11.17
CA PRO A 158 -24.01 -5.25 12.25
C PRO A 158 -22.60 -5.82 12.30
N SER A 159 -21.65 -4.99 12.70
CA SER A 159 -20.21 -5.26 12.62
C SER A 159 -19.76 -6.42 13.53
N ASP A 160 -20.44 -6.66 14.63
CA ASP A 160 -20.11 -7.73 15.56
C ASP A 160 -20.37 -9.14 14.98
N GLU A 161 -21.15 -9.24 13.89
CA GLU A 161 -21.42 -10.49 13.20
C GLU A 161 -20.41 -10.87 12.13
N PHE A 162 -19.46 -9.98 11.77
CA PHE A 162 -18.58 -10.21 10.61
C PHE A 162 -17.08 -10.18 10.96
N GLU A 163 -16.35 -10.98 10.22
CA GLU A 163 -14.89 -10.99 10.14
C GLU A 163 -14.46 -10.65 8.71
N PHE A 164 -13.45 -9.79 8.61
CA PHE A 164 -12.82 -9.42 7.36
C PHE A 164 -11.35 -9.80 7.41
N SER A 165 -10.82 -10.28 6.31
CA SER A 165 -9.38 -10.51 6.18
C SER A 165 -8.93 -10.38 4.74
N ILE A 166 -7.71 -9.90 4.56
CA ILE A 166 -6.93 -10.03 3.32
C ILE A 166 -5.75 -10.92 3.63
N THR A 167 -5.50 -11.93 2.79
CA THR A 167 -4.34 -12.81 2.93
C THR A 167 -3.47 -12.66 1.70
N ASP A 168 -2.16 -12.39 1.88
CA ASP A 168 -1.20 -12.21 0.79
C ASP A 168 0.21 -12.68 1.18
N ASN A 169 1.07 -12.97 0.19
CA ASN A 169 2.47 -13.37 0.34
C ASN A 169 3.42 -12.19 0.12
N ASN A 170 3.13 -11.04 0.71
CA ASN A 170 3.87 -9.79 0.56
C ASN A 170 4.55 -9.32 1.87
N ALA A 171 4.85 -10.26 2.77
CA ALA A 171 5.47 -9.99 4.07
C ALA A 171 6.87 -9.37 3.95
N LEU A 172 7.62 -9.73 2.93
CA LEU A 172 8.99 -9.32 2.71
C LEU A 172 9.15 -8.70 1.32
N LEU A 173 9.62 -7.46 1.29
CA LEU A 173 9.98 -6.73 0.07
C LEU A 173 11.49 -6.64 -0.05
N ALA A 174 12.04 -7.10 -1.17
CA ALA A 174 13.47 -7.04 -1.47
C ALA A 174 13.91 -5.59 -1.79
N TYR A 175 15.21 -5.37 -1.90
CA TYR A 175 15.82 -4.07 -2.21
C TYR A 175 15.26 -3.38 -3.47
N ASN A 176 14.74 -4.15 -4.42
CA ASN A 176 14.13 -3.67 -5.66
C ASN A 176 12.60 -3.64 -5.60
N ASN A 177 12.05 -3.69 -4.40
CA ASN A 177 10.62 -3.67 -4.11
C ASN A 177 9.80 -4.84 -4.68
N THR A 178 10.43 -5.95 -4.99
CA THR A 178 9.72 -7.19 -5.33
C THR A 178 9.37 -7.97 -4.08
N ALA A 179 8.19 -8.61 -4.07
CA ALA A 179 7.83 -9.51 -2.97
C ALA A 179 8.65 -10.79 -3.01
N VAL A 180 9.11 -11.23 -1.84
CA VAL A 180 9.76 -12.55 -1.65
C VAL A 180 8.67 -13.53 -1.21
N THR A 181 8.11 -14.26 -2.19
CA THR A 181 6.88 -15.05 -2.03
C THR A 181 7.10 -16.41 -1.30
N GLU A 182 8.34 -16.79 -1.01
CA GLU A 182 8.67 -17.97 -0.21
C GLU A 182 8.41 -17.79 1.28
N GLU A 183 8.17 -16.54 1.73
CA GLU A 183 7.74 -16.26 3.10
C GLU A 183 6.31 -16.75 3.34
N LEU A 184 5.99 -16.99 4.60
CA LEU A 184 4.64 -17.38 4.99
C LEU A 184 3.66 -16.23 4.71
N PRO A 185 2.43 -16.53 4.25
CA PRO A 185 1.45 -15.50 3.98
C PRO A 185 1.09 -14.73 5.25
N LEU A 186 0.86 -13.42 5.08
CA LEU A 186 0.27 -12.57 6.10
C LEU A 186 -1.25 -12.56 5.98
N THR A 187 -1.90 -12.44 7.14
CA THR A 187 -3.31 -12.08 7.24
C THR A 187 -3.42 -10.64 7.74
N TYR A 188 -4.05 -9.80 6.97
CA TYR A 188 -4.40 -8.42 7.34
C TYR A 188 -5.83 -8.41 7.85
N SER A 189 -6.00 -8.01 9.09
CA SER A 189 -7.28 -7.91 9.80
C SER A 189 -7.62 -6.44 10.06
N PRO A 190 -8.90 -6.08 10.25
CA PRO A 190 -9.27 -4.70 10.53
C PRO A 190 -8.64 -4.15 11.82
N TYR A 191 -8.04 -2.96 11.74
CA TYR A 191 -7.70 -2.16 12.90
C TYR A 191 -8.92 -1.35 13.39
N TYR A 192 -9.91 -1.14 12.50
CA TYR A 192 -11.19 -0.56 12.84
C TYR A 192 -12.32 -1.44 12.30
N LEU A 193 -13.30 -1.73 13.13
CA LEU A 193 -14.53 -2.43 12.77
C LEU A 193 -15.68 -1.78 13.54
N GLY A 194 -16.68 -1.28 12.81
CA GLY A 194 -17.77 -0.55 13.42
C GLY A 194 -19.03 -0.52 12.56
N ASP A 195 -20.10 -0.07 13.17
CA ASP A 195 -21.40 0.10 12.51
C ASP A 195 -21.48 1.47 11.83
N GLY A 196 -22.11 1.48 10.65
CA GLY A 196 -22.56 2.69 9.99
C GLY A 196 -24.08 2.68 9.91
N ASP A 197 -24.73 3.68 10.49
CA ASP A 197 -26.18 3.79 10.48
C ASP A 197 -26.68 4.68 9.35
N ILE A 198 -27.67 4.17 8.59
CA ILE A 198 -28.40 4.95 7.62
C ILE A 198 -29.70 5.40 8.29
N HIS A 199 -29.93 6.70 8.27
CA HIS A 199 -31.08 7.33 8.92
C HIS A 199 -32.11 7.79 7.89
N ASP A 200 -33.40 7.75 8.27
CA ASP A 200 -34.47 8.41 7.54
C ASP A 200 -34.43 9.94 7.77
N PRO A 201 -35.24 10.73 7.03
CA PRO A 201 -35.33 12.18 7.24
C PRO A 201 -35.79 12.59 8.64
N GLU A 202 -36.45 11.71 9.37
CA GLU A 202 -36.93 11.89 10.74
C GLU A 202 -35.83 11.55 11.77
N GLY A 203 -34.67 11.01 11.33
CA GLY A 203 -33.50 10.68 12.17
C GLY A 203 -33.53 9.30 12.80
N ASN A 204 -34.47 8.41 12.39
CA ASN A 204 -34.45 7.03 12.86
C ASN A 204 -33.47 6.18 12.06
N VAL A 205 -32.80 5.22 12.72
CA VAL A 205 -31.97 4.24 12.02
C VAL A 205 -32.86 3.30 11.21
N VAL A 206 -32.69 3.30 9.90
CA VAL A 206 -33.43 2.44 8.97
C VAL A 206 -32.64 1.23 8.52
N LEU A 207 -31.31 1.33 8.59
CA LEU A 207 -30.39 0.26 8.19
C LEU A 207 -29.06 0.43 8.90
N THR A 208 -28.51 -0.67 9.43
CA THR A 208 -27.13 -0.74 9.93
C THR A 208 -26.25 -1.44 8.90
N THR A 209 -25.11 -0.84 8.61
CA THR A 209 -24.05 -1.34 7.73
C THR A 209 -22.82 -1.68 8.55
N THR A 210 -21.94 -2.55 8.05
CA THR A 210 -20.61 -2.77 8.65
C THR A 210 -19.57 -2.01 7.86
N CYS A 211 -18.68 -1.32 8.59
CA CYS A 211 -17.48 -0.70 8.05
C CYS A 211 -16.25 -1.30 8.72
N ALA A 212 -15.32 -1.79 7.92
CA ALA A 212 -14.01 -2.29 8.35
C ALA A 212 -12.90 -1.52 7.67
N GLU A 213 -11.87 -1.12 8.44
CA GLU A 213 -10.67 -0.51 7.88
C GLU A 213 -9.45 -1.38 8.20
N LEU A 214 -8.62 -1.63 7.20
CA LEU A 214 -7.40 -2.41 7.31
C LEU A 214 -6.34 -1.89 6.33
N ASN A 215 -5.08 -2.14 6.65
CA ASN A 215 -3.97 -1.85 5.76
C ASN A 215 -3.40 -3.14 5.18
N THR A 216 -2.72 -3.02 4.04
CA THR A 216 -1.86 -4.07 3.50
C THR A 216 -0.51 -3.50 3.12
N ASN A 217 0.49 -4.38 2.97
CA ASN A 217 1.71 -4.06 2.25
C ASN A 217 1.43 -3.97 0.74
N ARG A 218 2.46 -3.62 -0.04
CA ARG A 218 2.37 -3.47 -1.51
C ARG A 218 1.66 -4.64 -2.17
N LEU A 219 0.68 -4.34 -3.02
CA LEU A 219 0.01 -5.31 -3.87
C LEU A 219 0.83 -5.55 -5.15
N ILE A 220 1.04 -6.81 -5.49
CA ILE A 220 1.82 -7.20 -6.66
C ILE A 220 0.90 -7.84 -7.70
N TYR A 221 0.85 -7.27 -8.90
CA TYR A 221 0.06 -7.82 -9.99
C TYR A 221 0.55 -9.25 -10.35
N GLY A 222 -0.40 -10.19 -10.42
CA GLY A 222 -0.09 -11.60 -10.66
C GLY A 222 0.10 -12.44 -9.40
N THR A 223 0.14 -11.83 -8.19
CA THR A 223 -0.20 -12.54 -6.96
C THR A 223 -1.72 -12.62 -6.81
N HIS A 224 -2.23 -13.49 -6.00
CA HIS A 224 -3.65 -13.70 -5.86
C HIS A 224 -4.10 -13.52 -4.39
N PRO A 225 -3.95 -12.28 -3.84
CA PRO A 225 -4.38 -11.99 -2.48
C PRO A 225 -5.88 -12.26 -2.33
N ARG A 226 -6.25 -12.87 -1.21
CA ARG A 226 -7.64 -13.29 -0.97
C ARG A 226 -8.33 -12.36 0.01
N LEU A 227 -9.35 -11.63 -0.46
CA LEU A 227 -10.28 -10.93 0.41
C LEU A 227 -11.39 -11.87 0.84
N THR A 228 -11.55 -12.06 2.14
CA THR A 228 -12.57 -12.92 2.73
C THR A 228 -13.46 -12.13 3.69
N ILE A 229 -14.77 -12.29 3.55
CA ILE A 229 -15.79 -11.84 4.51
C ILE A 229 -16.51 -13.07 5.04
N ARG A 230 -16.51 -13.25 6.37
CA ARG A 230 -17.10 -14.39 7.05
C ARG A 230 -18.09 -13.93 8.11
N HIS A 231 -19.21 -14.62 8.22
CA HIS A 231 -20.13 -14.44 9.32
C HIS A 231 -19.64 -15.23 10.55
N LYS A 232 -19.39 -14.54 11.67
CA LYS A 232 -18.77 -15.12 12.88
C LYS A 232 -19.56 -16.28 13.47
N THR A 233 -20.85 -16.07 13.69
CA THR A 233 -21.70 -17.06 14.40
C THR A 233 -21.91 -18.33 13.60
N THR A 234 -22.11 -18.22 12.28
CA THR A 234 -22.40 -19.38 11.42
C THR A 234 -21.14 -19.97 10.77
N GLY A 235 -20.01 -19.26 10.81
CA GLY A 235 -18.78 -19.63 10.10
C GLY A 235 -18.91 -19.54 8.57
N LYS A 236 -20.07 -19.10 8.06
CA LYS A 236 -20.33 -19.05 6.62
C LYS A 236 -19.49 -17.96 5.96
N VAL A 237 -18.84 -18.33 4.87
CA VAL A 237 -18.12 -17.37 4.02
C VAL A 237 -19.14 -16.68 3.10
N TRP A 238 -19.25 -15.36 3.22
CA TRP A 238 -20.11 -14.54 2.36
C TRP A 238 -19.37 -14.10 1.09
N LEU A 239 -18.08 -13.81 1.21
CA LEU A 239 -17.21 -13.43 0.11
C LEU A 239 -15.85 -14.10 0.26
N ASN A 240 -15.30 -14.59 -0.84
CA ASN A 240 -13.90 -15.01 -0.94
C ASN A 240 -13.46 -14.81 -2.39
N VAL A 241 -12.76 -13.72 -2.64
CA VAL A 241 -12.42 -13.26 -3.98
C VAL A 241 -10.94 -12.96 -4.10
N ASP A 242 -10.44 -13.01 -5.32
CA ASP A 242 -9.15 -12.44 -5.66
C ASP A 242 -9.26 -10.91 -5.60
N LEU A 243 -8.52 -10.28 -4.69
CA LEU A 243 -8.62 -8.85 -4.45
C LEU A 243 -8.13 -8.06 -5.66
N ILE A 244 -7.01 -8.47 -6.26
CA ILE A 244 -6.42 -7.74 -7.40
C ILE A 244 -7.31 -7.87 -8.63
N GLU A 245 -7.88 -9.04 -8.90
CA GLU A 245 -8.83 -9.19 -10.00
C GLU A 245 -10.04 -8.24 -9.84
N TYR A 246 -10.53 -8.05 -8.60
CA TYR A 246 -11.62 -7.11 -8.34
C TYR A 246 -11.19 -5.65 -8.49
N ILE A 247 -10.02 -5.29 -7.99
CA ILE A 247 -9.47 -3.94 -8.18
C ILE A 247 -9.28 -3.65 -9.67
N MET A 248 -8.81 -4.61 -10.44
CA MET A 248 -8.59 -4.47 -11.89
C MET A 248 -9.88 -4.35 -12.72
N LEU A 249 -11.06 -4.58 -12.14
CA LEU A 249 -12.34 -4.24 -12.79
C LEU A 249 -12.63 -2.72 -12.79
N MET A 250 -11.94 -1.95 -11.93
CA MET A 250 -12.16 -0.52 -11.77
C MET A 250 -11.56 0.34 -12.89
N PRO A 251 -10.37 0.04 -13.43
CA PRO A 251 -9.83 0.81 -14.54
C PRO A 251 -10.78 0.75 -15.72
N THR A 252 -11.47 1.86 -16.01
CA THR A 252 -12.24 2.00 -17.24
C THR A 252 -11.30 1.99 -18.44
N GLU A 253 -11.82 1.63 -19.62
CA GLU A 253 -11.06 1.82 -20.87
C GLU A 253 -10.44 3.24 -20.88
N GLY A 254 -9.12 3.31 -21.05
CA GLY A 254 -8.34 4.55 -21.01
C GLY A 254 -7.73 4.92 -19.66
N SER A 255 -8.05 4.26 -18.53
CA SER A 255 -7.36 4.51 -17.26
C SER A 255 -5.96 3.91 -17.25
N LEU A 256 -5.81 2.68 -17.73
CA LEU A 256 -4.50 2.05 -17.87
C LEU A 256 -3.66 2.71 -18.97
N ASP A 257 -4.31 3.32 -19.98
CA ASP A 257 -3.61 4.08 -21.02
C ASP A 257 -2.91 5.34 -20.48
N LYS A 258 -3.30 5.81 -19.29
CA LYS A 258 -2.63 6.94 -18.62
C LYS A 258 -1.39 6.52 -17.87
N MET A 259 -1.20 5.22 -17.62
CA MET A 259 0.00 4.71 -16.96
C MET A 259 1.21 4.93 -17.87
N LEU A 260 2.32 5.30 -17.27
CA LEU A 260 3.56 5.64 -17.97
C LEU A 260 4.37 4.38 -18.31
N ASP A 261 4.29 3.36 -17.46
CA ASP A 261 4.85 2.04 -17.75
C ASP A 261 3.93 1.27 -18.69
N ARG A 262 4.32 1.23 -19.97
CA ARG A 262 3.56 0.56 -21.02
C ARG A 262 3.70 -0.97 -21.02
N GLU A 263 4.69 -1.48 -20.30
CA GLU A 263 4.93 -2.92 -20.19
C GLU A 263 4.14 -3.51 -19.02
N HIS A 264 4.00 -2.75 -17.92
CA HIS A 264 3.34 -3.21 -16.70
C HIS A 264 2.29 -2.20 -16.19
N PRO A 265 1.32 -1.77 -17.01
CA PRO A 265 0.38 -0.70 -16.62
C PRO A 265 -0.52 -1.10 -15.45
N GLN A 266 -0.78 -2.40 -15.25
CA GLN A 266 -1.56 -2.90 -14.11
C GLN A 266 -0.79 -2.75 -12.80
N GLN A 267 0.52 -3.05 -12.80
CA GLN A 267 1.35 -2.85 -11.62
C GLN A 267 1.48 -1.36 -11.29
N GLU A 268 1.73 -0.52 -12.31
CA GLU A 268 1.79 0.93 -12.09
C GLU A 268 0.48 1.47 -11.51
N TYR A 269 -0.67 0.95 -11.94
CA TYR A 269 -1.96 1.33 -11.38
C TYR A 269 -2.06 0.96 -9.89
N LEU A 270 -1.69 -0.27 -9.51
CA LEU A 270 -1.67 -0.71 -8.11
C LEU A 270 -0.69 0.07 -7.24
N ASP A 271 0.45 0.47 -7.82
CA ASP A 271 1.47 1.24 -7.13
C ASP A 271 1.11 2.73 -6.96
N ARG A 272 0.17 3.25 -7.77
CA ARG A 272 -0.30 4.64 -7.68
C ARG A 272 -1.55 4.81 -6.84
N GLU A 273 -2.40 3.79 -6.79
CA GLU A 273 -3.62 3.80 -5.98
C GLU A 273 -3.32 3.14 -4.64
N ASP A 274 -3.45 3.88 -3.55
CA ASP A 274 -3.15 3.42 -2.20
C ASP A 274 -4.35 3.49 -1.26
N GLU A 275 -5.52 3.97 -1.73
CA GLU A 275 -6.74 4.09 -0.96
C GLU A 275 -7.92 3.44 -1.70
N TYR A 276 -8.51 2.41 -1.09
CA TYR A 276 -9.62 1.66 -1.67
C TYR A 276 -10.85 1.69 -0.77
N VAL A 277 -11.97 2.21 -1.28
CA VAL A 277 -13.29 2.11 -0.65
C VAL A 277 -14.12 1.10 -1.42
N ILE A 278 -14.36 -0.07 -0.84
CA ILE A 278 -15.10 -1.15 -1.49
C ILE A 278 -16.42 -1.39 -0.75
N VAL A 279 -17.54 -1.24 -1.46
CA VAL A 279 -18.87 -1.50 -0.91
C VAL A 279 -19.44 -2.74 -1.55
N PHE A 280 -19.79 -3.71 -0.73
CA PHE A 280 -20.44 -4.95 -1.11
C PHE A 280 -21.92 -4.87 -0.76
N PHE A 281 -22.78 -5.00 -1.75
CA PHE A 281 -24.24 -5.05 -1.57
C PHE A 281 -24.71 -6.48 -1.58
N PHE A 282 -25.40 -6.87 -0.52
CA PHE A 282 -25.93 -8.22 -0.36
C PHE A 282 -27.45 -8.24 -0.35
N THR A 283 -28.03 -9.30 -0.90
CA THR A 283 -29.45 -9.62 -0.78
C THR A 283 -29.62 -11.04 -0.25
N GLN A 284 -30.75 -11.30 0.41
CA GLN A 284 -31.09 -12.63 0.87
C GLN A 284 -31.85 -13.37 -0.23
N SER A 285 -31.37 -14.54 -0.62
CA SER A 285 -32.07 -15.41 -1.55
C SER A 285 -33.24 -16.11 -0.88
N SER A 286 -34.13 -16.70 -1.68
CA SER A 286 -35.33 -17.43 -1.19
C SER A 286 -35.01 -18.58 -0.24
N ASN A 287 -33.80 -19.14 -0.28
CA ASN A 287 -33.33 -20.19 0.64
C ASN A 287 -32.59 -19.66 1.88
N GLY A 288 -32.62 -18.34 2.11
CA GLY A 288 -31.98 -17.70 3.26
C GLY A 288 -30.45 -17.43 3.08
N ASN A 289 -29.88 -17.72 1.91
CA ASN A 289 -28.49 -17.43 1.67
C ASN A 289 -28.28 -15.96 1.29
N MET A 290 -27.23 -15.34 1.83
CA MET A 290 -26.80 -14.01 1.39
C MET A 290 -26.01 -14.13 0.08
N ILE A 291 -26.34 -13.30 -0.88
CA ILE A 291 -25.73 -13.27 -2.21
C ILE A 291 -25.23 -11.86 -2.46
N ASN A 292 -23.98 -11.71 -2.87
CA ASN A 292 -23.44 -10.45 -3.33
C ASN A 292 -24.03 -10.12 -4.70
N VAL A 293 -24.76 -9.00 -4.79
CA VAL A 293 -25.46 -8.58 -6.01
C VAL A 293 -24.77 -7.43 -6.73
N ARG A 294 -24.04 -6.63 -5.99
CA ARG A 294 -23.33 -5.47 -6.55
C ARG A 294 -22.07 -5.18 -5.74
N ILE A 295 -21.03 -4.70 -6.43
CA ILE A 295 -19.79 -4.22 -5.82
C ILE A 295 -19.48 -2.85 -6.40
N THR A 296 -19.14 -1.91 -5.54
CA THR A 296 -18.58 -0.62 -5.95
C THR A 296 -17.19 -0.45 -5.35
N ILE A 297 -16.27 0.10 -6.13
CA ILE A 297 -14.91 0.44 -5.68
C ILE A 297 -14.70 1.92 -5.99
N ASN A 298 -14.28 2.69 -4.99
CA ASN A 298 -14.06 4.13 -5.07
C ASN A 298 -15.24 4.88 -5.74
N GLY A 299 -16.47 4.44 -5.42
CA GLY A 299 -17.72 5.02 -5.94
C GLY A 299 -18.17 4.49 -7.31
N TRP A 300 -17.36 3.70 -8.01
CA TRP A 300 -17.72 3.12 -9.30
C TRP A 300 -18.29 1.72 -9.15
N THR A 301 -19.42 1.45 -9.82
CA THR A 301 -19.98 0.08 -9.88
C THR A 301 -19.15 -0.78 -10.83
N VAL A 302 -18.42 -1.77 -10.27
CA VAL A 302 -17.52 -2.63 -11.04
C VAL A 302 -18.15 -3.96 -11.40
N ARG A 303 -19.16 -4.41 -10.64
CA ARG A 303 -19.85 -5.67 -10.88
C ARG A 303 -21.30 -5.60 -10.48
N ILE A 304 -22.17 -6.18 -11.32
CA ILE A 304 -23.57 -6.44 -11.03
C ILE A 304 -23.79 -7.93 -11.30
N ASN A 305 -24.17 -8.68 -10.27
CA ASN A 305 -24.58 -10.08 -10.45
C ASN A 305 -26.10 -10.09 -10.67
N ASN A 306 -26.53 -10.41 -11.87
CA ASN A 306 -27.95 -10.65 -12.16
C ASN A 306 -28.33 -11.99 -11.50
N ILE A 307 -29.15 -11.93 -10.48
CA ILE A 307 -29.76 -13.11 -9.88
C ILE A 307 -31.01 -13.37 -10.68
N GLU A 308 -31.03 -14.44 -11.47
CA GLU A 308 -32.28 -14.99 -11.98
C GLU A 308 -33.08 -15.51 -10.77
N MET A 309 -34.26 -14.89 -10.54
CA MET A 309 -35.16 -15.25 -9.45
C MET A 309 -35.94 -16.53 -9.82
#